data_4ef477989e4b9155666d40131c2a9a67
#
_entry.id   4ef477989e4b9155666d40131c2a9a67
#
_cell.length_a   1.000
_cell.length_b   1.000
_cell.length_c   1.000
_cell.angle_alpha   90.00
_cell.angle_beta   90.00
_cell.angle_gamma   90.00
#
_symmetry.space_group_name_H-M   'P 1'
#
loop_
_entity.id
_entity.type
_entity.pdbx_description
1 polymer ?
#
loop_
_entity_poly.entity_id
_entity_poly.type
_entity_poly.pdbx_seq_one_letter_code
_entity_poly.pdbx_strand_id
1 'polypeptide(L)'
;RYMGNDHPGYSTAMPKHGHHWINILRKERGQAPMVDVSYVPTMCNHCDDAPCIEAAKNEAVTKRPDGIVIINPDKAIDQNQIVDACPYGAIWWNEEKAVPQAWTFDAHLLDRGWKEPRPVQACPTGALRSVLIEDSDMQKRVEDEGLEVLHPEYGTKPRVYYKNLNLYSKCFVGGSVIADIAGVEECVEKAFIVLTKEGSKIGETWSDAFGDFKIDDLDPGSGDYEIEISHPNH
;
A
#
# COMPACT_ATOMS: atom_id res chain seq x y z
N ARG A 1 -7.02 14.59 14.30
CA ARG A 1 -8.14 15.35 14.87
C ARG A 1 -7.59 16.68 15.39
N TYR A 2 -8.05 17.77 14.82
CA TYR A 2 -7.68 19.08 15.34
C TYR A 2 -8.40 19.33 16.67
N MET A 3 -7.64 19.62 17.68
CA MET A 3 -8.16 19.99 19.01
C MET A 3 -8.07 21.50 19.16
N GLY A 4 -9.20 22.18 19.34
CA GLY A 4 -9.26 23.63 19.52
C GLY A 4 -9.30 24.45 18.22
N ASN A 5 -8.96 25.73 18.29
CA ASN A 5 -9.08 26.71 17.21
C ASN A 5 -7.90 26.76 16.23
N ASP A 6 -7.07 25.72 16.19
CA ASP A 6 -5.84 25.68 15.40
C ASP A 6 -6.06 25.01 14.03
N HIS A 7 -7.10 25.44 13.33
CA HIS A 7 -7.34 25.02 11.95
C HIS A 7 -6.62 25.96 10.99
N PRO A 8 -5.76 25.44 10.07
CA PRO A 8 -5.28 26.27 8.98
C PRO A 8 -6.43 26.63 8.04
N GLY A 9 -6.30 27.74 7.31
CA GLY A 9 -7.34 28.24 6.40
C GLY A 9 -7.78 27.29 5.28
N TYR A 10 -7.02 26.20 5.05
CA TYR A 10 -7.35 25.13 4.10
C TYR A 10 -7.87 23.85 4.78
N SER A 11 -8.35 23.94 5.99
CA SER A 11 -8.86 22.79 6.73
C SER A 11 -10.04 23.16 7.60
N THR A 12 -10.94 22.23 7.86
CA THR A 12 -12.04 22.38 8.80
C THR A 12 -12.18 21.14 9.65
N ALA A 13 -12.94 21.25 10.75
CA ALA A 13 -13.15 20.15 11.67
C ALA A 13 -13.79 18.95 10.94
N MET A 14 -13.24 17.77 11.15
CA MET A 14 -13.84 16.52 10.70
C MET A 14 -14.99 16.11 11.63
N PRO A 15 -15.97 15.31 11.16
CA PRO A 15 -17.02 14.75 11.99
C PRO A 15 -16.44 13.96 13.17
N LYS A 16 -17.22 13.82 14.24
CA LYS A 16 -16.81 13.09 15.45
C LYS A 16 -16.42 11.65 15.16
N HIS A 17 -17.09 11.04 14.20
CA HIS A 17 -16.88 9.65 13.76
C HIS A 17 -16.85 9.58 12.24
N GLY A 18 -16.06 8.66 11.69
CA GLY A 18 -16.17 8.23 10.30
C GLY A 18 -14.96 8.51 9.40
N HIS A 19 -14.25 9.63 9.52
CA HIS A 19 -13.13 9.90 8.61
C HIS A 19 -11.83 9.23 9.09
N HIS A 20 -11.18 8.51 8.19
CA HIS A 20 -9.87 7.90 8.41
C HIS A 20 -8.87 8.50 7.45
N TRP A 21 -7.92 9.31 7.95
CA TRP A 21 -6.87 9.90 7.11
C TRP A 21 -5.89 8.85 6.59
N ILE A 22 -5.68 7.80 7.36
CA ILE A 22 -4.95 6.60 6.98
C ILE A 22 -5.86 5.41 7.26
N ASN A 23 -6.09 4.61 6.24
CA ASN A 23 -6.80 3.34 6.34
C ASN A 23 -5.79 2.21 6.16
N ILE A 24 -6.12 1.00 6.61
CA ILE A 24 -5.27 -0.18 6.45
C ILE A 24 -6.03 -1.21 5.63
N LEU A 25 -5.54 -1.49 4.45
CA LEU A 25 -5.98 -2.65 3.68
C LEU A 25 -5.31 -3.89 4.28
N ARG A 26 -6.11 -4.93 4.50
CA ARG A 26 -5.63 -6.23 4.96
C ARG A 26 -5.93 -7.26 3.88
N LYS A 27 -4.93 -8.05 3.53
CA LYS A 27 -5.09 -9.17 2.61
C LYS A 27 -4.48 -10.43 3.22
N GLU A 28 -5.27 -11.48 3.24
CA GLU A 28 -4.81 -12.83 3.57
C GLU A 28 -4.51 -13.58 2.27
N ARG A 29 -3.43 -14.34 2.27
CA ARG A 29 -2.99 -15.19 1.17
C ARG A 29 -2.71 -16.59 1.70
N GLY A 30 -2.93 -17.60 0.87
CA GLY A 30 -2.72 -19.01 1.22
C GLY A 30 -3.87 -19.62 1.98
N GLN A 31 -3.64 -20.83 2.48
CA GLN A 31 -4.59 -21.63 3.27
C GLN A 31 -3.85 -22.24 4.45
N ALA A 32 -4.59 -22.54 5.51
CA ALA A 32 -4.00 -23.24 6.66
C ALA A 32 -3.36 -24.58 6.22
N PRO A 33 -2.14 -24.91 6.71
CA PRO A 33 -1.37 -24.20 7.73
C PRO A 33 -0.56 -22.99 7.24
N MET A 34 -0.42 -22.79 5.93
CA MET A 34 0.39 -21.72 5.35
C MET A 34 -0.46 -20.49 5.02
N VAL A 35 -0.61 -19.61 5.99
CA VAL A 35 -1.32 -18.33 5.83
C VAL A 35 -0.36 -17.16 5.96
N ASP A 36 -0.41 -16.26 5.01
CA ASP A 36 0.34 -15.00 5.01
C ASP A 36 -0.63 -13.81 5.04
N VAL A 37 -0.31 -12.79 5.82
CA VAL A 37 -1.17 -11.61 5.98
C VAL A 37 -0.37 -10.35 5.72
N SER A 38 -0.83 -9.55 4.78
CA SER A 38 -0.24 -8.24 4.47
C SER A 38 -1.14 -7.10 4.89
N TYR A 39 -0.53 -5.99 5.31
CA TYR A 39 -1.18 -4.76 5.70
C TYR A 39 -0.62 -3.59 4.91
N VAL A 40 -1.48 -2.89 4.15
CA VAL A 40 -1.07 -1.76 3.33
C VAL A 40 -1.76 -0.49 3.84
N PRO A 41 -1.02 0.48 4.39
CA PRO A 41 -1.59 1.76 4.76
C PRO A 41 -1.97 2.54 3.51
N THR A 42 -3.21 3.01 3.41
CA THR A 42 -3.70 3.83 2.31
C THR A 42 -4.13 5.20 2.81
N MET A 43 -3.88 6.22 2.01
CA MET A 43 -4.12 7.63 2.35
C MET A 43 -4.25 8.46 1.08
N CYS A 44 -4.46 9.77 1.24
CA CYS A 44 -4.32 10.67 0.10
C CYS A 44 -2.91 10.53 -0.50
N ASN A 45 -2.85 10.23 -1.77
CA ASN A 45 -1.58 10.00 -2.49
C ASN A 45 -0.93 11.28 -3.01
N HIS A 46 -1.56 12.45 -2.82
CA HIS A 46 -1.06 13.75 -3.29
C HIS A 46 -0.59 13.71 -4.75
N CYS A 47 -1.41 13.09 -5.61
CA CYS A 47 -1.10 12.78 -7.01
C CYS A 47 -0.63 14.00 -7.79
N ASP A 48 0.28 13.80 -8.77
CA ASP A 48 0.68 14.87 -9.69
C ASP A 48 -0.40 15.13 -10.74
N ASP A 49 -0.97 14.06 -11.28
CA ASP A 49 -2.16 14.12 -12.15
C ASP A 49 -3.40 13.78 -11.31
N ALA A 50 -3.84 14.73 -10.49
CA ALA A 50 -4.87 14.52 -9.48
C ALA A 50 -6.28 14.72 -10.04
N PRO A 51 -7.10 13.66 -10.24
CA PRO A 51 -8.46 13.78 -10.76
C PRO A 51 -9.37 14.66 -9.90
N CYS A 52 -9.09 14.72 -8.59
CA CYS A 52 -9.83 15.59 -7.68
C CYS A 52 -9.61 17.09 -7.94
N ILE A 53 -8.47 17.50 -8.51
CA ILE A 53 -8.21 18.88 -8.94
C ILE A 53 -9.05 19.20 -10.17
N GLU A 54 -9.10 18.28 -11.13
CA GLU A 54 -9.89 18.45 -12.37
C GLU A 54 -11.39 18.51 -12.10
N ALA A 55 -11.89 17.69 -11.15
CA ALA A 55 -13.29 17.67 -10.75
C ALA A 55 -13.71 18.89 -9.93
N ALA A 56 -12.76 19.60 -9.33
CA ALA A 56 -13.03 20.74 -8.47
C ALA A 56 -13.40 22.00 -9.25
N LYS A 57 -14.36 22.76 -8.72
CA LYS A 57 -14.70 24.10 -9.23
C LYS A 57 -14.07 25.17 -8.35
N ASN A 58 -13.89 26.38 -8.89
CA ASN A 58 -13.41 27.54 -8.16
C ASN A 58 -12.05 27.36 -7.48
N GLU A 59 -11.18 26.51 -8.06
CA GLU A 59 -9.88 26.20 -7.45
C GLU A 59 -10.04 25.68 -6.00
N ALA A 60 -11.07 24.86 -5.76
CA ALA A 60 -11.34 24.32 -4.43
C ALA A 60 -10.30 23.27 -4.02
N VAL A 61 -9.67 22.61 -5.01
CA VAL A 61 -8.55 21.70 -4.79
C VAL A 61 -7.34 22.23 -5.50
N THR A 62 -6.23 22.33 -4.80
CA THR A 62 -4.97 22.87 -5.35
C THR A 62 -3.79 22.03 -4.92
N LYS A 63 -2.72 22.03 -5.73
CA LYS A 63 -1.45 21.42 -5.39
C LYS A 63 -0.44 22.49 -5.00
N ARG A 64 0.21 22.32 -3.86
CA ARG A 64 1.26 23.18 -3.37
C ARG A 64 2.59 22.94 -4.11
N PRO A 65 3.54 23.90 -4.09
CA PRO A 65 4.87 23.69 -4.68
C PRO A 65 5.65 22.51 -4.08
N ASP A 66 5.38 22.14 -2.84
CA ASP A 66 5.95 20.98 -2.16
C ASP A 66 5.24 19.64 -2.49
N GLY A 67 4.30 19.67 -3.43
CA GLY A 67 3.58 18.49 -3.92
C GLY A 67 2.37 18.09 -3.09
N ILE A 68 2.04 18.78 -2.01
CA ILE A 68 0.89 18.46 -1.17
C ILE A 68 -0.40 18.97 -1.82
N VAL A 69 -1.39 18.10 -1.98
CA VAL A 69 -2.74 18.47 -2.47
C VAL A 69 -3.59 18.91 -1.29
N ILE A 70 -4.22 20.07 -1.44
CA ILE A 70 -5.05 20.70 -0.40
C ILE A 70 -6.46 20.94 -0.93
N ILE A 71 -7.45 20.67 -0.11
CA ILE A 71 -8.86 21.00 -0.36
C ILE A 71 -9.23 22.20 0.50
N ASN A 72 -9.58 23.31 -0.13
CA ASN A 72 -10.05 24.49 0.58
C ASN A 72 -11.54 24.32 0.96
N PRO A 73 -11.90 24.21 2.24
CA PRO A 73 -13.28 23.93 2.64
C PRO A 73 -14.26 25.03 2.26
N ASP A 74 -13.86 26.32 2.28
CA ASP A 74 -14.74 27.42 1.94
C ASP A 74 -15.10 27.48 0.46
N LYS A 75 -14.18 27.01 -0.40
CA LYS A 75 -14.40 26.92 -1.84
C LYS A 75 -15.06 25.61 -2.27
N ALA A 76 -14.98 24.57 -1.44
CA ALA A 76 -15.41 23.21 -1.75
C ALA A 76 -16.83 22.87 -1.26
N ILE A 77 -17.56 23.85 -0.74
CA ILE A 77 -18.94 23.65 -0.26
C ILE A 77 -19.79 23.05 -1.38
N ASP A 78 -20.56 22.00 -1.06
CA ASP A 78 -21.46 21.26 -1.93
C ASP A 78 -20.79 20.62 -3.16
N GLN A 79 -19.47 20.42 -3.15
CA GLN A 79 -18.72 19.80 -4.24
C GLN A 79 -18.46 18.31 -3.99
N ASN A 80 -19.52 17.49 -3.91
CA ASN A 80 -19.40 16.06 -3.64
C ASN A 80 -18.66 15.30 -4.77
N GLN A 81 -18.69 15.81 -6.01
CA GLN A 81 -17.97 15.21 -7.15
C GLN A 81 -16.46 15.08 -6.90
N ILE A 82 -15.88 15.88 -5.99
CA ILE A 82 -14.47 15.78 -5.61
C ILE A 82 -14.19 14.45 -4.89
N VAL A 83 -15.14 13.94 -4.11
CA VAL A 83 -15.04 12.65 -3.41
C VAL A 83 -15.01 11.52 -4.43
N ASP A 84 -15.96 11.52 -5.37
CA ASP A 84 -16.11 10.48 -6.38
C ASP A 84 -14.94 10.44 -7.37
N ALA A 85 -14.27 11.57 -7.54
CA ALA A 85 -13.11 11.67 -8.44
C ALA A 85 -11.85 10.98 -7.90
N CYS A 86 -11.79 10.65 -6.60
CA CYS A 86 -10.62 10.01 -6.03
C CYS A 86 -10.66 8.48 -6.23
N PRO A 87 -9.84 7.88 -7.12
CA PRO A 87 -9.89 6.44 -7.36
C PRO A 87 -9.38 5.61 -6.18
N TYR A 88 -8.68 6.25 -5.23
CA TYR A 88 -8.16 5.60 -4.01
C TYR A 88 -9.13 5.64 -2.83
N GLY A 89 -10.30 6.31 -2.96
CA GLY A 89 -11.25 6.49 -1.86
C GLY A 89 -10.66 7.26 -0.67
N ALA A 90 -9.69 8.15 -0.89
CA ALA A 90 -8.98 8.86 0.15
C ALA A 90 -9.58 10.24 0.48
N ILE A 91 -10.71 10.57 -0.11
CA ILE A 91 -11.47 11.80 0.15
C ILE A 91 -12.80 11.41 0.78
N TRP A 92 -13.14 12.07 1.86
CA TRP A 92 -14.32 11.78 2.66
C TRP A 92 -15.29 12.94 2.60
N TRP A 93 -16.59 12.64 2.53
CA TRP A 93 -17.62 13.66 2.60
C TRP A 93 -17.94 14.01 4.06
N ASN A 94 -17.92 15.28 4.39
CA ASN A 94 -18.35 15.80 5.68
C ASN A 94 -19.77 16.33 5.58
N GLU A 95 -20.75 15.54 6.02
CA GLU A 95 -22.19 15.89 5.99
C GLU A 95 -22.49 17.16 6.81
N GLU A 96 -21.84 17.34 7.94
CA GLU A 96 -22.11 18.48 8.85
C GLU A 96 -21.70 19.82 8.24
N LYS A 97 -20.69 19.80 7.37
CA LYS A 97 -20.10 20.98 6.74
C LYS A 97 -20.38 21.06 5.24
N ALA A 98 -20.95 20.01 4.66
CA ALA A 98 -21.17 19.86 3.23
C ALA A 98 -19.88 20.06 2.41
N VAL A 99 -18.76 19.47 2.83
CA VAL A 99 -17.45 19.63 2.19
C VAL A 99 -16.69 18.31 2.07
N PRO A 100 -15.91 18.09 0.98
CA PRO A 100 -14.96 17.00 0.89
C PRO A 100 -13.74 17.26 1.76
N GLN A 101 -13.19 16.22 2.37
CA GLN A 101 -12.02 16.31 3.24
C GLN A 101 -11.04 15.18 2.93
N ALA A 102 -9.75 15.50 2.92
CA ALA A 102 -8.66 14.53 2.79
C ALA A 102 -7.54 14.86 3.77
N TRP A 103 -6.60 13.92 3.93
CA TRP A 103 -5.40 14.20 4.72
C TRP A 103 -4.54 15.28 4.04
N THR A 104 -4.22 16.30 4.80
CA THR A 104 -3.43 17.46 4.35
C THR A 104 -1.92 17.27 4.52
N PHE A 105 -1.45 16.03 4.78
CA PHE A 105 -0.06 15.73 5.10
C PHE A 105 0.50 16.54 6.28
N ASP A 106 -0.37 17.03 7.17
CA ASP A 106 0.00 17.95 8.25
C ASP A 106 0.78 19.21 7.79
N ALA A 107 0.52 19.68 6.56
CA ALA A 107 1.23 20.80 5.94
C ALA A 107 1.37 22.03 6.86
N HIS A 108 0.33 22.33 7.66
CA HIS A 108 0.36 23.43 8.62
C HIS A 108 1.41 23.26 9.74
N LEU A 109 1.81 22.03 10.06
CA LEU A 109 2.87 21.77 11.03
C LEU A 109 4.24 21.84 10.35
N LEU A 110 4.34 21.32 9.12
CA LEU A 110 5.54 21.47 8.29
C LEU A 110 5.88 22.94 8.04
N ASP A 111 4.87 23.77 7.75
CA ASP A 111 5.00 25.24 7.61
C ASP A 111 5.50 25.92 8.90
N ARG A 112 5.29 25.29 10.07
CA ARG A 112 5.78 25.73 11.38
C ARG A 112 7.15 25.14 11.76
N GLY A 113 7.81 24.46 10.84
CA GLY A 113 9.14 23.90 11.02
C GLY A 113 9.19 22.47 11.56
N TRP A 114 8.07 21.74 11.57
CA TRP A 114 8.10 20.33 11.84
C TRP A 114 8.83 19.59 10.70
N LYS A 115 9.60 18.57 11.07
CA LYS A 115 10.37 17.78 10.08
C LYS A 115 9.54 16.72 9.40
N GLU A 116 8.51 16.23 10.08
CA GLU A 116 7.71 15.08 9.64
C GLU A 116 6.25 15.25 10.06
N PRO A 117 5.29 14.71 9.30
CA PRO A 117 3.90 14.68 9.68
C PRO A 117 3.67 13.76 10.90
N ARG A 118 2.62 14.02 11.65
CA ARG A 118 2.28 13.28 12.88
C ARG A 118 2.20 11.76 12.72
N PRO A 119 1.61 11.19 11.65
CA PRO A 119 1.55 9.74 11.50
C PRO A 119 2.92 9.09 11.39
N VAL A 120 3.90 9.76 10.77
CA VAL A 120 5.29 9.28 10.67
C VAL A 120 5.94 9.28 12.06
N GLN A 121 5.82 10.37 12.82
CA GLN A 121 6.36 10.46 14.18
C GLN A 121 5.71 9.45 15.15
N ALA A 122 4.42 9.16 14.94
CA ALA A 122 3.68 8.25 15.81
C ALA A 122 3.83 6.78 15.40
N CYS A 123 4.48 6.47 14.26
CA CYS A 123 4.63 5.10 13.78
C CYS A 123 5.74 4.36 14.55
N PRO A 124 5.41 3.43 15.46
CA PRO A 124 6.41 2.81 16.34
C PRO A 124 7.33 1.85 15.62
N THR A 125 6.93 1.33 14.46
CA THR A 125 7.69 0.38 13.66
C THR A 125 8.53 1.03 12.56
N GLY A 126 8.37 2.35 12.34
CA GLY A 126 9.00 3.05 11.22
C GLY A 126 8.49 2.61 9.85
N ALA A 127 7.29 2.00 9.79
CA ALA A 127 6.65 1.60 8.53
C ALA A 127 6.26 2.79 7.66
N LEU A 128 5.95 3.94 8.28
CA LEU A 128 5.69 5.20 7.58
C LEU A 128 6.94 6.07 7.60
N ARG A 129 7.32 6.56 6.43
CA ARG A 129 8.43 7.51 6.27
C ARG A 129 7.99 8.67 5.41
N SER A 130 8.45 9.86 5.70
CA SER A 130 8.28 11.03 4.85
C SER A 130 9.64 11.54 4.39
N VAL A 131 9.68 12.05 3.18
CA VAL A 131 10.89 12.63 2.61
C VAL A 131 10.56 13.94 1.91
N LEU A 132 11.47 14.89 1.96
CA LEU A 132 11.48 16.08 1.12
C LEU A 132 12.68 15.92 0.18
N ILE A 133 12.40 15.64 -1.07
CA ILE A 133 13.40 15.23 -2.06
C ILE A 133 12.98 15.71 -3.44
N GLU A 134 13.94 16.00 -4.32
CA GLU A 134 13.68 16.29 -5.72
C GLU A 134 13.16 15.06 -6.47
N ASP A 135 12.29 15.27 -7.46
CA ASP A 135 11.65 14.16 -8.20
C ASP A 135 12.67 13.24 -8.87
N SER A 136 13.78 13.79 -9.39
CA SER A 136 14.87 13.00 -9.98
C SER A 136 15.58 12.08 -8.99
N ASP A 137 15.75 12.53 -7.74
CA ASP A 137 16.39 11.73 -6.70
C ASP A 137 15.40 10.72 -6.11
N MET A 138 14.10 11.06 -6.08
CA MET A 138 13.06 10.11 -5.72
C MET A 138 12.98 8.95 -6.73
N GLN A 139 13.15 9.24 -8.03
CA GLN A 139 13.14 8.23 -9.08
C GLN A 139 14.28 7.22 -8.91
N LYS A 140 15.50 7.69 -8.62
CA LYS A 140 16.64 6.81 -8.30
C LYS A 140 16.33 5.94 -7.07
N ARG A 141 15.74 6.54 -6.05
CA ARG A 141 15.39 5.82 -4.84
C ARG A 141 14.32 4.75 -5.08
N VAL A 142 13.36 5.00 -5.97
CA VAL A 142 12.36 4.01 -6.40
C VAL A 142 13.05 2.79 -7.01
N GLU A 143 14.03 3.01 -7.89
CA GLU A 143 14.82 1.94 -8.52
C GLU A 143 15.70 1.20 -7.50
N ASP A 144 16.45 1.94 -6.69
CA ASP A 144 17.42 1.37 -5.72
C ASP A 144 16.75 0.56 -4.61
N GLU A 145 15.58 1.00 -4.14
CA GLU A 145 14.84 0.35 -3.05
C GLU A 145 13.72 -0.60 -3.52
N GLY A 146 13.46 -0.68 -4.84
CA GLY A 146 12.38 -1.47 -5.42
C GLY A 146 11.00 -1.00 -4.93
N LEU A 147 10.78 0.32 -4.95
CA LEU A 147 9.51 0.87 -4.49
C LEU A 147 8.45 0.82 -5.59
N GLU A 148 7.23 0.57 -5.20
CA GLU A 148 6.08 0.47 -6.10
C GLU A 148 4.98 1.45 -5.70
N VAL A 149 4.08 1.76 -6.61
CA VAL A 149 2.88 2.55 -6.33
C VAL A 149 1.65 1.65 -6.31
N LEU A 150 0.70 1.98 -5.46
CA LEU A 150 -0.59 1.28 -5.42
C LEU A 150 -1.43 1.71 -6.63
N HIS A 151 -1.94 0.74 -7.39
CA HIS A 151 -2.79 0.95 -8.56
C HIS A 151 -2.16 1.85 -9.65
N PRO A 152 -1.02 1.44 -10.24
CA PRO A 152 -0.37 2.20 -11.31
C PRO A 152 -1.27 2.40 -12.54
N GLU A 153 -2.25 1.51 -12.74
CA GLU A 153 -3.25 1.57 -13.81
C GLU A 153 -4.15 2.81 -13.75
N TYR A 154 -4.24 3.50 -12.61
CA TYR A 154 -5.01 4.74 -12.51
C TYR A 154 -4.33 5.94 -13.17
N GLY A 155 -3.03 5.86 -13.47
CA GLY A 155 -2.28 6.89 -14.19
C GLY A 155 -2.14 8.23 -13.47
N THR A 156 -2.43 8.28 -12.16
CA THR A 156 -2.52 9.52 -11.38
C THR A 156 -1.18 10.07 -10.89
N LYS A 157 -0.08 9.38 -11.15
CA LYS A 157 1.27 9.69 -10.64
C LYS A 157 1.27 9.98 -9.12
N PRO A 158 0.99 8.98 -8.29
CA PRO A 158 0.93 9.14 -6.83
C PRO A 158 2.32 9.44 -6.24
N ARG A 159 2.35 10.21 -5.15
CA ARG A 159 3.56 10.51 -4.37
C ARG A 159 3.70 9.64 -3.11
N VAL A 160 2.92 8.57 -3.01
CA VAL A 160 3.04 7.53 -1.98
C VAL A 160 3.59 6.27 -2.62
N TYR A 161 4.69 5.79 -2.08
CA TYR A 161 5.40 4.61 -2.57
C TYR A 161 5.44 3.55 -1.49
N TYR A 162 5.47 2.30 -1.91
CA TYR A 162 5.42 1.13 -1.03
C TYR A 162 6.63 0.23 -1.28
N LYS A 163 7.18 -0.30 -0.22
CA LYS A 163 8.15 -1.39 -0.27
C LYS A 163 7.43 -2.71 -0.02
N ASN A 164 7.82 -3.76 -0.74
CA ASN A 164 7.22 -5.10 -0.63
C ASN A 164 5.71 -5.13 -0.94
N LEU A 165 5.24 -4.33 -1.90
CA LEU A 165 3.83 -4.30 -2.30
C LEU A 165 3.39 -5.63 -2.94
N ASN A 166 4.33 -6.42 -3.45
CA ASN A 166 4.12 -7.79 -3.93
C ASN A 166 3.42 -8.67 -2.88
N LEU A 167 3.68 -8.47 -1.58
CA LEU A 167 2.99 -9.20 -0.51
C LEU A 167 1.47 -8.93 -0.48
N TYR A 168 1.03 -7.84 -1.09
CA TYR A 168 -0.38 -7.51 -1.23
C TYR A 168 -0.91 -7.84 -2.63
N SER A 169 -0.17 -7.54 -3.69
CA SER A 169 -0.62 -7.66 -5.08
C SER A 169 -0.47 -9.07 -5.66
N LYS A 170 0.55 -9.83 -5.24
CA LYS A 170 0.88 -11.15 -5.76
C LYS A 170 0.34 -12.28 -4.88
N CYS A 171 0.45 -13.50 -5.37
CA CYS A 171 0.17 -14.73 -4.63
C CYS A 171 1.41 -15.62 -4.55
N PHE A 172 1.30 -16.74 -3.87
CA PHE A 172 2.37 -17.71 -3.73
C PHE A 172 1.85 -19.13 -3.85
N VAL A 173 2.76 -20.06 -4.13
CA VAL A 173 2.60 -21.49 -3.97
C VAL A 173 3.46 -21.94 -2.81
N GLY A 174 2.90 -22.70 -1.89
CA GLY A 174 3.62 -23.25 -0.74
C GLY A 174 3.02 -24.57 -0.28
N GLY A 175 3.80 -25.31 0.47
CA GLY A 175 3.42 -26.61 1.01
C GLY A 175 4.48 -27.19 1.90
N SER A 176 4.26 -28.43 2.37
CA SER A 176 5.19 -29.17 3.20
C SER A 176 5.57 -30.47 2.50
N VAL A 177 6.86 -30.77 2.46
CA VAL A 177 7.38 -32.04 1.91
C VAL A 177 7.52 -33.05 3.05
N ILE A 178 6.80 -34.15 2.92
CA ILE A 178 6.82 -35.26 3.87
C ILE A 178 7.21 -36.55 3.14
N ALA A 179 8.00 -37.38 3.80
CA ALA A 179 8.33 -38.74 3.33
C ALA A 179 7.79 -39.77 4.33
N ASP A 180 7.23 -40.86 3.82
CA ASP A 180 6.92 -42.03 4.64
C ASP A 180 8.17 -42.91 4.71
N ILE A 181 8.76 -43.01 5.90
CA ILE A 181 9.92 -43.85 6.15
C ILE A 181 9.50 -44.95 7.12
N ALA A 182 9.31 -46.15 6.60
CA ALA A 182 8.90 -47.34 7.34
C ALA A 182 7.58 -47.17 8.13
N GLY A 183 6.61 -46.44 7.58
CA GLY A 183 5.30 -46.18 8.19
C GLY A 183 5.27 -45.00 9.15
N VAL A 184 6.32 -44.18 9.15
CA VAL A 184 6.40 -42.94 9.92
C VAL A 184 6.54 -41.76 8.94
N GLU A 185 5.64 -40.78 9.07
CA GLU A 185 5.74 -39.53 8.32
C GLU A 185 6.82 -38.64 8.95
N GLU A 186 7.83 -38.31 8.16
CA GLU A 186 8.91 -37.39 8.53
C GLU A 186 8.97 -36.19 7.60
N CYS A 187 9.24 -35.02 8.17
CA CYS A 187 9.46 -33.78 7.41
C CYS A 187 10.80 -33.88 6.64
N VAL A 188 10.78 -33.53 5.37
CA VAL A 188 11.98 -33.59 4.51
C VAL A 188 12.61 -32.21 4.41
N GLU A 189 13.72 -32.02 5.14
CA GLU A 189 14.57 -30.83 5.01
C GLU A 189 15.39 -30.89 3.72
N LYS A 190 15.62 -29.75 3.08
CA LYS A 190 16.46 -29.64 1.87
C LYS A 190 15.97 -30.44 0.68
N ALA A 191 14.68 -30.66 0.55
CA ALA A 191 14.11 -31.03 -0.72
C ALA A 191 14.21 -29.85 -1.69
N PHE A 192 14.59 -30.11 -2.92
CA PHE A 192 14.66 -29.10 -3.97
C PHE A 192 13.32 -29.05 -4.71
N ILE A 193 12.70 -27.89 -4.74
CA ILE A 193 11.39 -27.67 -5.32
C ILE A 193 11.54 -26.74 -6.52
N VAL A 194 11.03 -27.16 -7.67
CA VAL A 194 10.96 -26.38 -8.90
C VAL A 194 9.50 -26.18 -9.26
N LEU A 195 9.12 -24.94 -9.50
CA LEU A 195 7.80 -24.55 -9.98
C LEU A 195 7.89 -24.26 -11.48
N THR A 196 7.08 -24.93 -12.26
CA THR A 196 7.01 -24.75 -13.73
C THR A 196 5.59 -24.37 -14.15
N LYS A 197 5.50 -23.72 -15.30
CA LYS A 197 4.25 -23.41 -15.97
C LYS A 197 4.46 -23.62 -17.47
N GLU A 198 3.62 -24.46 -18.09
CA GLU A 198 3.71 -24.79 -19.51
C GLU A 198 5.14 -25.21 -19.94
N GLY A 199 5.81 -25.98 -19.08
CA GLY A 199 7.18 -26.45 -19.30
C GLY A 199 8.28 -25.40 -19.07
N SER A 200 7.94 -24.16 -18.69
CA SER A 200 8.91 -23.11 -18.37
C SER A 200 9.09 -22.99 -16.86
N LYS A 201 10.34 -22.92 -16.40
CA LYS A 201 10.65 -22.71 -14.99
C LYS A 201 10.25 -21.30 -14.56
N ILE A 202 9.43 -21.20 -13.51
CA ILE A 202 8.96 -19.95 -12.92
C ILE A 202 9.74 -19.60 -11.66
N GLY A 203 10.05 -20.59 -10.82
CA GLY A 203 10.80 -20.38 -9.60
C GLY A 203 11.34 -21.68 -9.03
N GLU A 204 12.20 -21.54 -8.03
CA GLU A 204 12.75 -22.65 -7.27
C GLU A 204 13.02 -22.27 -5.83
N THR A 205 13.00 -23.26 -4.94
CA THR A 205 13.30 -23.09 -3.51
C THR A 205 13.72 -24.42 -2.90
N TRP A 206 14.10 -24.38 -1.63
CA TRP A 206 14.39 -25.53 -0.81
C TRP A 206 13.43 -25.59 0.37
N SER A 207 13.06 -26.80 0.79
CA SER A 207 12.31 -26.99 2.02
C SER A 207 13.19 -26.70 3.24
N ASP A 208 12.57 -26.13 4.29
CA ASP A 208 13.22 -25.87 5.56
C ASP A 208 13.26 -27.11 6.47
N ALA A 209 13.69 -26.94 7.73
CA ALA A 209 13.79 -28.01 8.71
C ALA A 209 12.44 -28.66 9.08
N PHE A 210 11.32 -28.02 8.74
CA PHE A 210 9.97 -28.55 8.93
C PHE A 210 9.39 -29.14 7.65
N GLY A 211 10.18 -29.16 6.58
CA GLY A 211 9.74 -29.58 5.24
C GLY A 211 8.98 -28.48 4.49
N ASP A 212 8.80 -27.30 5.07
CA ASP A 212 7.99 -26.26 4.48
C ASP A 212 8.74 -25.52 3.37
N PHE A 213 8.01 -25.16 2.31
CA PHE A 213 8.53 -24.38 1.19
C PHE A 213 7.53 -23.32 0.74
N LYS A 214 8.03 -22.24 0.15
CA LYS A 214 7.24 -21.17 -0.44
C LYS A 214 7.93 -20.58 -1.67
N ILE A 215 7.16 -20.41 -2.76
CA ILE A 215 7.58 -19.69 -3.98
C ILE A 215 6.59 -18.53 -4.14
N ASP A 216 7.07 -17.32 -3.99
CA ASP A 216 6.27 -16.09 -3.99
C ASP A 216 6.28 -15.39 -5.38
N ASP A 217 5.69 -14.19 -5.45
CA ASP A 217 5.67 -13.30 -6.62
C ASP A 217 4.87 -13.80 -7.84
N LEU A 218 3.91 -14.68 -7.63
CA LEU A 218 3.05 -15.19 -8.69
C LEU A 218 1.86 -14.26 -8.94
N ASP A 219 1.46 -14.12 -10.21
CA ASP A 219 0.29 -13.34 -10.56
C ASP A 219 -1.01 -14.05 -10.15
N PRO A 220 -1.94 -13.36 -9.49
CA PRO A 220 -3.24 -13.93 -9.15
C PRO A 220 -4.01 -14.35 -10.41
N GLY A 221 -4.61 -15.55 -10.38
CA GLY A 221 -5.38 -16.06 -11.50
C GLY A 221 -4.58 -16.41 -12.74
N SER A 222 -3.27 -16.59 -12.61
CA SER A 222 -2.36 -16.90 -13.73
C SER A 222 -2.46 -18.34 -14.23
N GLY A 223 -3.29 -19.20 -13.65
CA GLY A 223 -3.54 -20.57 -14.10
C GLY A 223 -2.84 -21.64 -13.28
N ASP A 224 -2.65 -22.81 -13.88
CA ASP A 224 -2.12 -23.99 -13.21
C ASP A 224 -0.58 -24.01 -13.28
N TYR A 225 0.01 -24.55 -12.23
CA TYR A 225 1.46 -24.76 -12.11
C TYR A 225 1.76 -26.22 -11.80
N GLU A 226 2.91 -26.68 -12.26
CA GLU A 226 3.46 -27.99 -11.94
C GLU A 226 4.59 -27.82 -10.92
N ILE A 227 4.61 -28.72 -9.91
CA ILE A 227 5.64 -28.75 -8.88
C ILE A 227 6.45 -30.03 -9.07
N GLU A 228 7.74 -29.89 -9.24
CA GLU A 228 8.70 -30.98 -9.23
C GLU A 228 9.51 -30.93 -7.94
N ILE A 229 9.54 -32.05 -7.20
CA ILE A 229 10.26 -32.17 -5.93
C ILE A 229 11.32 -33.23 -6.09
N SER A 230 12.55 -32.92 -5.69
CA SER A 230 13.66 -33.88 -5.69
C SER A 230 14.45 -33.79 -4.38
N HIS A 231 14.96 -34.95 -3.92
CA HIS A 231 15.82 -35.02 -2.75
C HIS A 231 16.86 -36.10 -2.95
N PRO A 232 18.14 -35.90 -2.53
CA PRO A 232 19.23 -36.87 -2.79
C PRO A 232 19.03 -38.26 -2.17
N ASN A 233 18.23 -38.34 -1.12
CA ASN A 233 17.99 -39.55 -0.33
C ASN A 233 16.60 -40.15 -0.50
N HIS A 234 15.73 -39.56 -1.35
CA HIS A 234 14.35 -39.98 -1.57
C HIS A 234 13.99 -39.96 -3.07
#